data_51c7c63493281c676677cd728a6bf61a
#
_entry.id   51c7c63493281c676677cd728a6bf61a
#
_cell.length_a   1.000
_cell.length_b   1.000
_cell.length_c   1.000
_cell.angle_alpha   90.00
_cell.angle_beta   90.00
_cell.angle_gamma   90.00
#
_symmetry.space_group_name_H-M   'P 1'
#
loop_
_entity.id
_entity.type
_entity.pdbx_description
1 polymer ?
#
loop_
_entity_poly.entity_id
_entity_poly.type
_entity_poly.pdbx_seq_one_letter_code
_entity_poly.pdbx_strand_id
1 'polypeptide(L)'
;KNGFPGRILTTRLTADLMKIMLLDSAHIQESDAEYENRKGERAGREHVDPLYTEQDALDVFKYVTTCEYKEKVDLCEGVSAVFTDAGHLLGSASITLELEENGVHKTIVFSGDIGNVDQPIIRDPQLLKKADYVVMESTYGDRNHTEVWSYTDELAEIIDETLGKGGNVVIPSFAVGRTQELLYFIREIKDQKLVKSTPNFPVYIDSPLAKAATTVFCGDLHGYLDEQALELVKDGTHMFTFPNLNLVESSEESKMLNMDTTPKVIISASGMCDAGRIRHHLKHNLWKPECTIVFVGYQGEGTLGRSLLEGVRSVKLFGEEIAVHAKIVNFQGLSSHADRDHLLAWIADIKAPKPQHVFIVHGDREVAPYFAESVEKLGFTAHAPQYTEVYDLIDDKIVAPGYLPERKAKAVGGQRVS
;
A
#
# COMPACT_ATOMS: atom_id res chain seq x y z
N LYS A 1 9.07 21.57 8.64
CA LYS A 1 9.77 21.70 9.95
C LYS A 1 11.27 21.95 9.82
N ASN A 2 12.00 21.23 8.98
CA ASN A 2 13.45 21.31 8.83
C ASN A 2 13.93 22.31 7.76
N GLY A 3 13.06 23.20 7.28
CA GLY A 3 13.40 24.29 6.39
C GLY A 3 13.69 23.90 4.94
N PHE A 4 13.05 22.85 4.41
CA PHE A 4 13.11 22.50 2.99
C PHE A 4 12.55 23.64 2.14
N PRO A 5 13.36 24.28 1.27
CA PRO A 5 12.92 25.43 0.49
C PRO A 5 12.48 25.05 -0.94
N GLY A 6 12.54 23.77 -1.28
CA GLY A 6 12.32 23.27 -2.62
C GLY A 6 10.86 23.11 -2.99
N ARG A 7 10.61 22.83 -4.28
CA ARG A 7 9.30 22.47 -4.81
C ARG A 7 9.13 20.95 -4.74
N ILE A 8 7.90 20.50 -4.43
CA ILE A 8 7.48 19.08 -4.45
C ILE A 8 6.55 18.92 -5.65
N LEU A 9 6.98 18.16 -6.65
CA LEU A 9 6.16 17.85 -7.81
C LEU A 9 5.50 16.47 -7.64
N THR A 10 4.21 16.39 -7.93
CA THR A 10 3.43 15.14 -7.81
C THR A 10 2.24 15.15 -8.78
N THR A 11 1.59 14.01 -8.99
CA THR A 11 0.31 13.98 -9.70
C THR A 11 -0.80 14.62 -8.84
N ARG A 12 -1.87 15.09 -9.46
CA ARG A 12 -2.99 15.72 -8.77
C ARG A 12 -3.59 14.84 -7.69
N LEU A 13 -3.91 13.59 -8.01
CA LEU A 13 -4.55 12.69 -7.03
C LEU A 13 -3.57 12.22 -5.95
N THR A 14 -2.27 12.10 -6.25
CA THR A 14 -1.26 11.87 -5.21
C THR A 14 -1.22 13.04 -4.22
N ALA A 15 -1.36 14.30 -4.67
CA ALA A 15 -1.42 15.44 -3.76
C ALA A 15 -2.64 15.36 -2.83
N ASP A 16 -3.81 14.97 -3.35
CA ASP A 16 -5.02 14.82 -2.54
C ASP A 16 -4.88 13.70 -1.49
N LEU A 17 -4.37 12.54 -1.89
CA LEU A 17 -4.08 11.43 -0.98
C LEU A 17 -2.98 11.78 0.03
N MET A 18 -1.90 12.43 -0.42
CA MET A 18 -0.82 12.88 0.45
C MET A 18 -1.32 13.79 1.56
N LYS A 19 -2.30 14.66 1.26
CA LYS A 19 -2.88 15.57 2.26
C LYS A 19 -3.54 14.81 3.41
N ILE A 20 -4.41 13.87 3.11
CA ILE A 20 -5.10 13.11 4.15
C ILE A 20 -4.14 12.19 4.92
N MET A 21 -3.15 11.60 4.23
CA MET A 21 -2.17 10.71 4.86
C MET A 21 -1.20 11.46 5.78
N LEU A 22 -0.72 12.64 5.38
CA LEU A 22 0.18 13.45 6.22
C LEU A 22 -0.55 13.99 7.46
N LEU A 23 -1.83 14.38 7.32
CA LEU A 23 -2.64 14.82 8.46
C LEU A 23 -2.91 13.66 9.44
N ASP A 24 -3.29 12.48 8.96
CA ASP A 24 -3.49 11.30 9.79
C ASP A 24 -2.20 10.91 10.53
N SER A 25 -1.07 10.89 9.81
CA SER A 25 0.23 10.61 10.41
C SER A 25 0.65 11.67 11.43
N ALA A 26 0.39 12.96 11.18
CA ALA A 26 0.67 14.03 12.14
C ALA A 26 -0.16 13.86 13.43
N HIS A 27 -1.45 13.57 13.29
CA HIS A 27 -2.34 13.31 14.42
C HIS A 27 -1.85 12.12 15.28
N ILE A 28 -1.37 11.03 14.65
CA ILE A 28 -0.76 9.90 15.36
C ILE A 28 0.50 10.34 16.09
N GLN A 29 1.41 11.10 15.45
CA GLN A 29 2.65 11.58 16.05
C GLN A 29 2.39 12.48 17.28
N GLU A 30 1.41 13.38 17.20
CA GLU A 30 1.01 14.25 18.31
C GLU A 30 0.41 13.42 19.45
N SER A 31 -0.48 12.48 19.15
CA SER A 31 -1.09 11.59 20.15
C SER A 31 -0.07 10.70 20.86
N ASP A 32 0.91 10.18 20.13
CA ASP A 32 1.99 9.36 20.68
C ASP A 32 2.90 10.20 21.61
N ALA A 33 3.26 11.41 21.18
CA ALA A 33 4.06 12.33 21.98
C ALA A 33 3.32 12.71 23.27
N GLU A 34 2.03 13.04 23.20
CA GLU A 34 1.21 13.31 24.39
C GLU A 34 1.13 12.13 25.36
N TYR A 35 0.97 10.91 24.80
CA TYR A 35 0.91 9.69 25.61
C TYR A 35 2.24 9.43 26.33
N GLU A 36 3.38 9.55 25.62
CA GLU A 36 4.71 9.40 26.22
C GLU A 36 4.99 10.49 27.25
N ASN A 37 4.56 11.73 27.01
CA ASN A 37 4.71 12.84 27.97
C ASN A 37 3.92 12.60 29.25
N ARG A 38 2.66 12.15 29.16
CA ARG A 38 1.85 11.79 30.35
C ARG A 38 2.48 10.65 31.16
N LYS A 39 3.12 9.68 30.52
CA LYS A 39 3.88 8.63 31.20
C LYS A 39 5.20 9.15 31.73
N GLY A 40 5.90 9.98 30.96
CA GLY A 40 7.21 10.55 31.28
C GLY A 40 7.15 11.47 32.50
N GLU A 41 6.11 12.29 32.61
CA GLU A 41 5.88 13.20 33.75
C GLU A 41 5.90 12.49 35.11
N ARG A 42 5.23 11.31 35.18
CA ARG A 42 5.24 10.45 36.36
C ARG A 42 6.59 9.82 36.67
N ALA A 43 7.45 9.69 35.65
CA ALA A 43 8.78 9.09 35.74
C ALA A 43 9.91 10.14 35.78
N GLY A 44 9.57 11.45 35.77
CA GLY A 44 10.56 12.56 35.77
C GLY A 44 11.38 12.60 34.46
N ARG A 45 10.81 12.15 33.33
CA ARG A 45 11.48 12.20 32.00
C ARG A 45 11.29 13.57 31.37
N GLU A 46 12.20 13.91 30.44
CA GLU A 46 12.08 15.12 29.63
C GLU A 46 10.89 15.01 28.66
N HIS A 47 10.34 16.17 28.30
CA HIS A 47 9.24 16.30 27.34
C HIS A 47 9.72 15.89 25.94
N VAL A 48 8.88 15.14 25.23
CA VAL A 48 9.13 14.68 23.85
C VAL A 48 8.20 15.45 22.91
N ASP A 49 8.77 16.13 21.93
CA ASP A 49 8.00 16.78 20.86
C ASP A 49 7.64 15.77 19.76
N PRO A 50 6.48 15.93 19.09
CA PRO A 50 6.17 15.13 17.93
C PRO A 50 7.16 15.38 16.80
N LEU A 51 7.42 14.40 15.95
CA LEU A 51 8.30 14.54 14.79
C LEU A 51 7.85 15.69 13.89
N TYR A 52 6.56 15.84 13.69
CA TYR A 52 5.90 16.97 13.05
C TYR A 52 4.42 17.05 13.50
N THR A 53 3.84 18.21 13.34
CA THR A 53 2.47 18.54 13.75
C THR A 53 1.51 18.56 12.54
N GLU A 54 0.19 18.62 12.81
CA GLU A 54 -0.80 18.84 11.75
C GLU A 54 -0.54 20.14 10.99
N GLN A 55 -0.06 21.20 11.67
CA GLN A 55 0.29 22.45 11.01
C GLN A 55 1.50 22.29 10.08
N ASP A 56 2.54 21.55 10.49
CA ASP A 56 3.67 21.21 9.63
C ASP A 56 3.22 20.44 8.38
N ALA A 57 2.28 19.50 8.55
CA ALA A 57 1.69 18.75 7.45
C ALA A 57 0.93 19.65 6.45
N LEU A 58 0.13 20.59 6.96
CA LEU A 58 -0.57 21.58 6.12
C LEU A 58 0.42 22.50 5.38
N ASP A 59 1.48 22.91 6.06
CA ASP A 59 2.46 23.85 5.51
C ASP A 59 3.27 23.24 4.34
N VAL A 60 3.41 21.92 4.26
CA VAL A 60 4.03 21.23 3.12
C VAL A 60 3.33 21.59 1.80
N PHE A 61 2.00 21.78 1.80
CA PHE A 61 1.22 22.04 0.58
C PHE A 61 1.50 23.41 -0.06
N LYS A 62 2.18 24.31 0.64
CA LYS A 62 2.73 25.56 0.05
C LYS A 62 3.83 25.30 -0.98
N TYR A 63 4.47 24.14 -0.92
CA TYR A 63 5.58 23.72 -1.79
C TYR A 63 5.13 22.72 -2.86
N VAL A 64 3.90 22.20 -2.78
CA VAL A 64 3.38 21.19 -3.70
C VAL A 64 2.92 21.84 -4.99
N THR A 65 3.37 21.29 -6.10
CA THR A 65 2.90 21.59 -7.46
C THR A 65 2.46 20.31 -8.10
N THR A 66 1.32 20.31 -8.78
CA THR A 66 0.80 19.13 -9.45
C THR A 66 1.09 19.16 -10.94
N CYS A 67 1.19 17.98 -11.55
CA CYS A 67 1.23 17.77 -12.99
C CYS A 67 0.28 16.64 -13.39
N GLU A 68 -0.06 16.60 -14.67
CA GLU A 68 -0.81 15.49 -15.25
C GLU A 68 0.13 14.40 -15.78
N TYR A 69 -0.40 13.19 -15.99
CA TYR A 69 0.38 12.14 -16.65
C TYR A 69 0.80 12.56 -18.06
N LYS A 70 2.03 12.21 -18.43
CA LYS A 70 2.68 12.52 -19.72
C LYS A 70 2.98 14.02 -19.95
N GLU A 71 2.71 14.86 -18.97
CA GLU A 71 3.16 16.25 -18.99
C GLU A 71 4.66 16.32 -18.70
N LYS A 72 5.41 17.01 -19.56
CA LYS A 72 6.82 17.28 -19.32
C LYS A 72 6.95 18.55 -18.46
N VAL A 73 7.59 18.43 -17.31
CA VAL A 73 7.78 19.50 -16.36
C VAL A 73 9.27 19.76 -16.17
N ASP A 74 9.72 20.99 -16.46
CA ASP A 74 11.08 21.40 -16.17
C ASP A 74 11.26 21.65 -14.67
N LEU A 75 12.21 20.96 -14.06
CA LEU A 75 12.51 21.03 -12.62
C LEU A 75 13.55 22.10 -12.33
N CYS A 76 14.63 22.12 -13.11
CA CYS A 76 15.69 23.11 -13.11
C CYS A 76 16.44 23.05 -14.46
N GLU A 77 17.43 23.89 -14.66
CA GLU A 77 18.27 23.86 -15.86
C GLU A 77 18.86 22.46 -16.08
N GLY A 78 18.65 21.91 -17.26
CA GLY A 78 19.12 20.58 -17.65
C GLY A 78 18.35 19.40 -17.02
N VAL A 79 17.26 19.62 -16.26
CA VAL A 79 16.50 18.53 -15.64
C VAL A 79 15.00 18.69 -15.87
N SER A 80 14.38 17.72 -16.52
CA SER A 80 12.93 17.63 -16.66
C SER A 80 12.39 16.28 -16.22
N ALA A 81 11.12 16.25 -15.86
CA ALA A 81 10.41 15.04 -15.40
C ALA A 81 9.14 14.81 -16.20
N VAL A 82 8.82 13.53 -16.42
CA VAL A 82 7.54 13.07 -16.97
C VAL A 82 7.01 11.96 -16.05
N PHE A 83 5.75 12.10 -15.64
CA PHE A 83 5.05 11.11 -14.84
C PHE A 83 4.22 10.21 -15.74
N THR A 84 4.35 8.90 -15.59
CA THR A 84 3.60 7.90 -16.34
C THR A 84 2.87 7.00 -15.35
N ASP A 85 1.60 6.68 -15.61
CA ASP A 85 0.78 5.88 -14.72
C ASP A 85 1.45 4.54 -14.39
N ALA A 86 1.71 4.30 -13.13
CA ALA A 86 2.32 3.06 -12.64
C ALA A 86 1.27 1.97 -12.34
N GLY A 87 -0.04 2.29 -12.37
CA GLY A 87 -1.12 1.34 -12.15
C GLY A 87 -1.17 0.68 -10.77
N HIS A 88 -0.44 1.23 -9.80
CA HIS A 88 -0.34 0.62 -8.46
C HIS A 88 -1.39 1.17 -7.48
N LEU A 89 -1.51 2.47 -7.42
CA LEU A 89 -2.50 3.20 -6.64
C LEU A 89 -3.01 4.40 -7.43
N LEU A 90 -4.12 4.96 -7.01
CA LEU A 90 -4.69 6.16 -7.62
C LEU A 90 -3.68 7.31 -7.58
N GLY A 91 -3.21 7.75 -8.75
CA GLY A 91 -2.21 8.80 -8.88
C GLY A 91 -0.74 8.33 -8.82
N SER A 92 -0.47 7.04 -8.63
CA SER A 92 0.89 6.49 -8.64
C SER A 92 1.55 6.68 -10.01
N ALA A 93 2.87 6.86 -10.02
CA ALA A 93 3.58 7.10 -11.27
C ALA A 93 4.98 6.49 -11.30
N SER A 94 5.35 5.99 -12.47
CA SER A 94 6.74 5.86 -12.87
C SER A 94 7.25 7.24 -13.30
N ILE A 95 8.46 7.61 -12.88
CA ILE A 95 9.03 8.92 -13.14
C ILE A 95 10.21 8.78 -14.10
N THR A 96 10.09 9.42 -15.25
CA THR A 96 11.20 9.57 -16.20
C THR A 96 11.87 10.93 -15.98
N LEU A 97 13.16 10.92 -15.66
CA LEU A 97 13.99 12.11 -15.63
C LEU A 97 14.81 12.19 -16.90
N GLU A 98 14.75 13.32 -17.58
CA GLU A 98 15.66 13.66 -18.67
C GLU A 98 16.71 14.64 -18.09
N LEU A 99 17.98 14.25 -18.22
CA LEU A 99 19.12 14.95 -17.66
C LEU A 99 20.02 15.45 -18.80
N GLU A 100 20.42 16.70 -18.73
CA GLU A 100 21.37 17.29 -19.67
C GLU A 100 22.44 18.08 -18.89
N GLU A 101 23.68 17.66 -19.00
CA GLU A 101 24.82 18.36 -18.43
C GLU A 101 26.02 18.29 -19.37
N ASN A 102 26.66 19.45 -19.64
CA ASN A 102 27.86 19.57 -20.50
C ASN A 102 27.70 18.91 -21.89
N GLY A 103 26.48 18.93 -22.46
CA GLY A 103 26.14 18.31 -23.75
C GLY A 103 25.94 16.80 -23.71
N VAL A 104 25.97 16.18 -22.52
CA VAL A 104 25.63 14.79 -22.31
C VAL A 104 24.15 14.68 -21.92
N HIS A 105 23.40 13.86 -22.64
CA HIS A 105 22.00 13.59 -22.34
C HIS A 105 21.85 12.18 -21.78
N LYS A 106 21.12 12.05 -20.68
CA LYS A 106 20.78 10.76 -20.07
C LYS A 106 19.31 10.74 -19.66
N THR A 107 18.68 9.59 -19.83
CA THR A 107 17.32 9.35 -19.37
C THR A 107 17.36 8.28 -18.28
N ILE A 108 16.84 8.60 -17.10
CA ILE A 108 16.70 7.67 -15.99
C ILE A 108 15.22 7.49 -15.65
N VAL A 109 14.79 6.25 -15.50
CA VAL A 109 13.42 5.89 -15.10
C VAL A 109 13.44 5.32 -13.70
N PHE A 110 12.60 5.89 -12.84
CA PHE A 110 12.24 5.31 -11.55
C PHE A 110 10.86 4.67 -11.70
N SER A 111 10.77 3.36 -11.55
CA SER A 111 9.49 2.65 -11.73
C SER A 111 8.42 3.13 -10.74
N GLY A 112 8.81 3.55 -9.55
CA GLY A 112 7.91 3.52 -8.41
C GLY A 112 7.48 2.06 -8.15
N ASP A 113 6.38 1.88 -7.45
CA ASP A 113 5.74 0.58 -7.30
C ASP A 113 4.89 0.32 -8.56
N ILE A 114 5.18 -0.77 -9.26
CA ILE A 114 4.49 -1.15 -10.50
C ILE A 114 3.23 -1.92 -10.13
N GLY A 115 2.11 -1.50 -10.67
CA GLY A 115 0.81 -2.12 -10.41
C GLY A 115 0.65 -3.51 -11.01
N ASN A 116 -0.25 -4.29 -10.41
CA ASN A 116 -0.74 -5.51 -11.02
C ASN A 116 -1.70 -5.18 -12.17
N VAL A 117 -1.87 -6.10 -13.11
CA VAL A 117 -2.81 -5.94 -14.24
C VAL A 117 -4.22 -6.38 -13.86
N ASP A 118 -5.21 -5.93 -14.64
CA ASP A 118 -6.62 -6.28 -14.48
C ASP A 118 -7.18 -5.99 -13.07
N GLN A 119 -6.61 -4.98 -12.38
CA GLN A 119 -7.15 -4.51 -11.11
C GLN A 119 -8.33 -3.56 -11.35
N PRO A 120 -9.43 -3.64 -10.57
CA PRO A 120 -10.56 -2.75 -10.77
C PRO A 120 -10.20 -1.29 -10.43
N ILE A 121 -10.96 -0.35 -10.98
CA ILE A 121 -10.94 1.08 -10.68
C ILE A 121 -9.83 1.84 -11.40
N ILE A 122 -8.58 1.37 -11.34
CA ILE A 122 -7.40 2.06 -11.89
C ILE A 122 -6.90 1.35 -13.14
N ARG A 123 -6.20 2.11 -13.99
CA ARG A 123 -5.63 1.55 -15.22
C ARG A 123 -4.44 0.67 -14.94
N ASP A 124 -4.20 -0.27 -15.85
CA ASP A 124 -2.96 -1.06 -15.86
C ASP A 124 -1.71 -0.16 -15.99
N PRO A 125 -0.55 -0.64 -15.49
CA PRO A 125 0.73 0.04 -15.63
C PRO A 125 1.02 0.38 -17.09
N GLN A 126 1.35 1.63 -17.36
CA GLN A 126 1.74 2.06 -18.70
C GLN A 126 3.20 1.69 -18.97
N LEU A 127 3.43 1.06 -20.11
CA LEU A 127 4.75 0.63 -20.53
C LEU A 127 5.60 1.80 -21.03
N LEU A 128 6.86 1.81 -20.66
CA LEU A 128 7.86 2.78 -21.09
C LEU A 128 8.71 2.19 -22.24
N LYS A 129 9.19 3.03 -23.15
CA LYS A 129 9.83 2.52 -24.39
C LYS A 129 11.33 2.76 -24.43
N LYS A 130 11.83 3.72 -23.67
CA LYS A 130 13.26 4.12 -23.69
C LYS A 130 13.73 4.54 -22.31
N ALA A 131 14.95 4.18 -21.97
CA ALA A 131 15.71 4.68 -20.82
C ALA A 131 17.19 4.33 -21.02
N ASP A 132 18.10 5.18 -20.53
CA ASP A 132 19.49 4.81 -20.39
C ASP A 132 19.74 4.04 -19.09
N TYR A 133 19.01 4.41 -18.03
CA TYR A 133 19.06 3.77 -16.73
C TYR A 133 17.67 3.53 -16.19
N VAL A 134 17.50 2.44 -15.45
CA VAL A 134 16.23 2.09 -14.79
C VAL A 134 16.49 1.75 -13.34
N VAL A 135 15.71 2.33 -12.44
CA VAL A 135 15.61 1.95 -11.03
C VAL A 135 14.23 1.36 -10.84
N MET A 136 14.13 0.05 -10.61
CA MET A 136 12.84 -0.63 -10.54
C MET A 136 12.64 -1.46 -9.28
N GLU A 137 11.38 -1.61 -8.89
CA GLU A 137 10.95 -2.43 -7.76
C GLU A 137 11.17 -3.93 -8.00
N SER A 138 11.08 -4.71 -6.91
CA SER A 138 11.18 -6.17 -6.94
C SER A 138 10.36 -6.86 -5.84
N THR A 139 9.26 -6.29 -5.41
CA THR A 139 8.45 -6.80 -4.29
C THR A 139 8.06 -8.27 -4.48
N TYR A 140 7.61 -8.65 -5.67
CA TYR A 140 7.29 -10.03 -6.06
C TYR A 140 8.26 -10.59 -7.11
N GLY A 141 9.50 -10.12 -7.15
CA GLY A 141 10.50 -10.54 -8.14
C GLY A 141 10.85 -12.04 -8.11
N ASP A 142 10.44 -12.77 -7.09
CA ASP A 142 10.72 -14.20 -6.90
C ASP A 142 9.53 -15.13 -7.23
N ARG A 143 8.32 -14.59 -7.46
CA ARG A 143 7.10 -15.39 -7.62
C ARG A 143 6.02 -14.69 -8.43
N ASN A 144 5.11 -15.49 -8.96
CA ASN A 144 3.89 -15.02 -9.60
C ASN A 144 2.71 -15.08 -8.62
N HIS A 145 1.69 -14.25 -8.89
CA HIS A 145 0.43 -14.33 -8.19
C HIS A 145 -0.32 -15.60 -8.59
N THR A 146 -1.12 -16.12 -7.67
CA THR A 146 -2.05 -17.20 -7.99
C THR A 146 -3.16 -16.63 -8.87
N GLU A 147 -3.44 -17.28 -9.99
CA GLU A 147 -4.59 -16.93 -10.80
C GLU A 147 -5.88 -17.14 -10.00
N VAL A 148 -6.69 -16.11 -9.90
CA VAL A 148 -8.00 -16.13 -9.27
C VAL A 148 -9.03 -15.91 -10.36
N TRP A 149 -9.91 -16.88 -10.56
CA TRP A 149 -10.95 -16.84 -11.60
C TRP A 149 -11.97 -15.71 -11.39
N SER A 150 -12.26 -15.41 -10.11
CA SER A 150 -13.17 -14.33 -9.73
C SER A 150 -12.93 -13.93 -8.27
N TYR A 151 -12.41 -12.75 -8.05
CA TYR A 151 -12.26 -12.20 -6.71
C TYR A 151 -13.60 -12.01 -6.00
N THR A 152 -14.63 -11.64 -6.75
CA THR A 152 -16.00 -11.45 -6.26
C THR A 152 -16.58 -12.75 -5.72
N ASP A 153 -16.45 -13.85 -6.48
CA ASP A 153 -17.01 -15.14 -6.08
C ASP A 153 -16.28 -15.75 -4.87
N GLU A 154 -14.94 -15.75 -4.88
CA GLU A 154 -14.16 -16.26 -3.73
C GLU A 154 -14.43 -15.47 -2.45
N LEU A 155 -14.48 -14.14 -2.53
CA LEU A 155 -14.78 -13.32 -1.37
C LEU A 155 -16.23 -13.55 -0.88
N ALA A 156 -17.18 -13.73 -1.80
CA ALA A 156 -18.56 -14.04 -1.48
C ALA A 156 -18.67 -15.39 -0.76
N GLU A 157 -17.95 -16.42 -1.20
CA GLU A 157 -17.93 -17.74 -0.55
C GLU A 157 -17.39 -17.66 0.88
N ILE A 158 -16.27 -16.94 1.09
CA ILE A 158 -15.68 -16.73 2.41
C ILE A 158 -16.69 -16.01 3.34
N ILE A 159 -17.35 -14.97 2.83
CA ILE A 159 -18.34 -14.21 3.60
C ILE A 159 -19.54 -15.11 3.93
N ASP A 160 -20.10 -15.81 2.95
CA ASP A 160 -21.29 -16.66 3.13
C ASP A 160 -21.04 -17.79 4.14
N GLU A 161 -19.90 -18.49 4.01
CA GLU A 161 -19.49 -19.54 4.95
C GLU A 161 -19.33 -19.01 6.38
N THR A 162 -18.67 -17.87 6.54
CA THR A 162 -18.34 -17.32 7.86
C THR A 162 -19.57 -16.76 8.57
N LEU A 163 -20.36 -15.94 7.87
CA LEU A 163 -21.57 -15.36 8.44
C LEU A 163 -22.62 -16.43 8.72
N GLY A 164 -22.71 -17.46 7.85
CA GLY A 164 -23.60 -18.62 8.06
C GLY A 164 -23.30 -19.44 9.33
N LYS A 165 -22.06 -19.40 9.82
CA LYS A 165 -21.63 -19.97 11.10
C LYS A 165 -21.84 -19.04 12.29
N GLY A 166 -22.32 -17.82 12.07
CA GLY A 166 -22.48 -16.80 13.10
C GLY A 166 -21.20 -16.03 13.45
N GLY A 167 -20.13 -16.19 12.66
CA GLY A 167 -18.84 -15.51 12.85
C GLY A 167 -18.74 -14.18 12.11
N ASN A 168 -17.66 -13.46 12.39
CA ASN A 168 -17.29 -12.22 11.70
C ASN A 168 -16.21 -12.50 10.65
N VAL A 169 -16.29 -11.81 9.51
CA VAL A 169 -15.17 -11.68 8.57
C VAL A 169 -14.39 -10.41 8.93
N VAL A 170 -13.12 -10.54 9.30
CA VAL A 170 -12.25 -9.41 9.64
C VAL A 170 -11.17 -9.30 8.58
N ILE A 171 -11.09 -8.14 7.93
CA ILE A 171 -10.19 -7.90 6.80
C ILE A 171 -9.20 -6.79 7.17
N PRO A 172 -7.96 -7.14 7.57
CA PRO A 172 -6.88 -6.17 7.67
C PRO A 172 -6.61 -5.56 6.29
N SER A 173 -6.71 -4.23 6.19
CA SER A 173 -6.61 -3.55 4.90
C SER A 173 -5.84 -2.25 5.00
N PHE A 174 -5.08 -1.91 3.95
CA PHE A 174 -4.56 -0.56 3.81
C PHE A 174 -5.72 0.41 3.55
N ALA A 175 -5.62 1.59 4.17
CA ALA A 175 -6.69 2.60 4.11
C ALA A 175 -6.88 3.18 2.70
N VAL A 176 -5.81 3.22 1.91
CA VAL A 176 -5.79 3.75 0.54
C VAL A 176 -5.61 2.60 -0.45
N GLY A 177 -6.39 2.59 -1.51
CA GLY A 177 -6.39 1.60 -2.59
C GLY A 177 -7.15 0.34 -2.22
N ARG A 178 -6.57 -0.52 -1.39
CA ARG A 178 -7.12 -1.85 -1.04
C ARG A 178 -8.50 -1.80 -0.40
N THR A 179 -8.77 -0.86 0.47
CA THR A 179 -10.11 -0.70 1.06
C THR A 179 -11.14 -0.35 -0.02
N GLN A 180 -10.80 0.50 -0.99
CA GLN A 180 -11.71 0.89 -2.05
C GLN A 180 -11.98 -0.26 -3.02
N GLU A 181 -10.98 -1.08 -3.35
CA GLU A 181 -11.17 -2.30 -4.14
C GLU A 181 -12.08 -3.31 -3.43
N LEU A 182 -11.92 -3.50 -2.12
CA LEU A 182 -12.82 -4.35 -1.33
C LEU A 182 -14.25 -3.83 -1.36
N LEU A 183 -14.45 -2.51 -1.27
CA LEU A 183 -15.79 -1.91 -1.39
C LEU A 183 -16.39 -2.17 -2.76
N TYR A 184 -15.59 -2.08 -3.82
CA TYR A 184 -16.00 -2.38 -5.18
C TYR A 184 -16.50 -3.83 -5.30
N PHE A 185 -15.72 -4.82 -4.86
CA PHE A 185 -16.12 -6.23 -4.89
C PHE A 185 -17.32 -6.53 -3.99
N ILE A 186 -17.38 -5.95 -2.79
CA ILE A 186 -18.53 -6.18 -1.89
C ILE A 186 -19.81 -5.58 -2.46
N ARG A 187 -19.74 -4.45 -3.17
CA ARG A 187 -20.88 -3.90 -3.92
C ARG A 187 -21.37 -4.92 -4.95
N GLU A 188 -20.49 -5.48 -5.78
CA GLU A 188 -20.84 -6.51 -6.75
C GLU A 188 -21.46 -7.75 -6.10
N ILE A 189 -20.89 -8.24 -4.99
CA ILE A 189 -21.41 -9.35 -4.21
C ILE A 189 -22.85 -9.09 -3.76
N LYS A 190 -23.14 -7.87 -3.32
CA LYS A 190 -24.50 -7.47 -2.89
C LYS A 190 -25.47 -7.31 -4.06
N ASP A 191 -25.04 -6.68 -5.15
CA ASP A 191 -25.85 -6.47 -6.34
C ASP A 191 -26.25 -7.81 -6.98
N GLN A 192 -25.32 -8.75 -7.04
CA GLN A 192 -25.52 -10.11 -7.55
C GLN A 192 -26.15 -11.07 -6.52
N LYS A 193 -26.28 -10.65 -5.26
CA LYS A 193 -26.85 -11.45 -4.15
C LYS A 193 -26.14 -12.78 -3.97
N LEU A 194 -24.81 -12.78 -4.01
CA LEU A 194 -24.00 -14.00 -3.93
C LEU A 194 -24.00 -14.61 -2.53
N VAL A 195 -24.06 -13.82 -1.46
CA VAL A 195 -24.16 -14.28 -0.07
C VAL A 195 -25.60 -14.66 0.24
N LYS A 196 -25.84 -15.94 0.57
CA LYS A 196 -27.18 -16.52 0.77
C LYS A 196 -27.55 -16.64 2.25
N SER A 197 -26.58 -16.95 3.12
CA SER A 197 -26.80 -17.12 4.57
C SER A 197 -27.28 -15.84 5.24
N THR A 198 -26.75 -14.70 4.82
CA THR A 198 -27.07 -13.39 5.38
C THR A 198 -27.10 -12.34 4.26
N PRO A 199 -28.13 -12.30 3.41
CA PRO A 199 -28.16 -11.45 2.21
C PRO A 199 -27.97 -9.95 2.49
N ASN A 200 -28.44 -9.49 3.64
CA ASN A 200 -28.36 -8.10 4.08
C ASN A 200 -27.23 -7.85 5.09
N PHE A 201 -26.14 -8.62 5.02
CA PHE A 201 -25.03 -8.50 5.97
C PHE A 201 -24.48 -7.06 6.07
N PRO A 202 -24.18 -6.60 7.30
CA PRO A 202 -23.56 -5.30 7.50
C PRO A 202 -22.06 -5.34 7.22
N VAL A 203 -21.56 -4.25 6.67
CA VAL A 203 -20.13 -4.02 6.40
C VAL A 203 -19.69 -2.76 7.13
N TYR A 204 -18.60 -2.84 7.83
CA TYR A 204 -18.04 -1.73 8.60
C TYR A 204 -16.64 -1.37 8.11
N ILE A 205 -16.42 -0.10 7.77
CA ILE A 205 -15.10 0.47 7.58
C ILE A 205 -14.70 1.15 8.88
N ASP A 206 -13.82 0.49 9.63
CA ASP A 206 -13.34 1.02 10.90
C ASP A 206 -11.92 1.60 10.74
N SER A 207 -11.85 2.70 9.99
CA SER A 207 -10.65 3.48 9.74
C SER A 207 -11.02 4.90 9.27
N PRO A 208 -10.75 5.95 10.06
CA PRO A 208 -10.97 7.33 9.63
C PRO A 208 -10.22 7.70 8.34
N LEU A 209 -8.97 7.24 8.22
CA LEU A 209 -8.17 7.46 7.01
C LEU A 209 -8.79 6.77 5.79
N ALA A 210 -9.31 5.54 5.93
CA ALA A 210 -9.99 4.85 4.83
C ALA A 210 -11.25 5.58 4.38
N LYS A 211 -12.01 6.16 5.31
CA LYS A 211 -13.16 7.04 4.99
C LYS A 211 -12.70 8.25 4.18
N ALA A 212 -11.67 8.96 4.65
CA ALA A 212 -11.12 10.13 3.96
C ALA A 212 -10.60 9.77 2.56
N ALA A 213 -9.88 8.64 2.42
CA ALA A 213 -9.43 8.14 1.12
C ALA A 213 -10.59 7.82 0.19
N THR A 214 -11.65 7.15 0.68
CA THR A 214 -12.84 6.86 -0.13
C THR A 214 -13.51 8.14 -0.64
N THR A 215 -13.47 9.23 0.13
CA THR A 215 -13.96 10.54 -0.34
C THR A 215 -13.14 11.05 -1.53
N VAL A 216 -11.82 10.89 -1.52
CA VAL A 216 -10.96 11.22 -2.68
C VAL A 216 -11.32 10.37 -3.89
N PHE A 217 -11.52 9.06 -3.70
CA PHE A 217 -11.96 8.13 -4.75
C PHE A 217 -13.38 8.38 -5.28
N CYS A 218 -14.20 9.14 -4.56
CA CYS A 218 -15.51 9.60 -5.04
C CYS A 218 -15.44 10.98 -5.72
N GLY A 219 -14.26 11.60 -5.80
CA GLY A 219 -14.04 12.92 -6.39
C GLY A 219 -13.89 12.89 -7.92
N ASP A 220 -13.23 13.92 -8.48
CA ASP A 220 -12.89 13.97 -9.90
C ASP A 220 -11.70 13.05 -10.22
N LEU A 221 -11.98 11.91 -10.81
CA LEU A 221 -11.01 10.89 -11.22
C LEU A 221 -10.73 10.88 -12.72
N HIS A 222 -11.09 11.96 -13.44
CA HIS A 222 -10.86 12.04 -14.87
C HIS A 222 -9.38 11.83 -15.22
N GLY A 223 -9.11 10.90 -16.15
CA GLY A 223 -7.75 10.55 -16.58
C GLY A 223 -7.04 9.49 -15.73
N TYR A 224 -7.67 8.95 -14.67
CA TYR A 224 -7.09 7.98 -13.76
C TYR A 224 -7.82 6.64 -13.71
N LEU A 225 -9.11 6.61 -14.07
CA LEU A 225 -9.93 5.40 -14.05
C LEU A 225 -9.67 4.50 -15.27
N ASP A 226 -9.87 3.20 -15.08
CA ASP A 226 -10.00 2.24 -16.18
C ASP A 226 -11.31 2.42 -16.96
N GLU A 227 -11.49 1.68 -18.07
CA GLU A 227 -12.67 1.81 -18.90
C GLU A 227 -13.95 1.35 -18.20
N GLN A 228 -13.88 0.29 -17.38
CA GLN A 228 -15.04 -0.28 -16.67
C GLN A 228 -15.53 0.67 -15.58
N ALA A 229 -14.62 1.21 -14.78
CA ALA A 229 -14.96 2.22 -13.77
C ALA A 229 -15.54 3.50 -14.38
N LEU A 230 -15.00 3.93 -15.54
CA LEU A 230 -15.55 5.07 -16.29
C LEU A 230 -16.97 4.82 -16.77
N GLU A 231 -17.31 3.63 -17.22
CA GLU A 231 -18.67 3.25 -17.62
C GLU A 231 -19.62 3.30 -16.42
N LEU A 232 -19.22 2.70 -15.27
CA LEU A 232 -20.01 2.75 -14.04
C LEU A 232 -20.32 4.18 -13.59
N VAL A 233 -19.32 5.06 -13.63
CA VAL A 233 -19.50 6.48 -13.28
C VAL A 233 -20.47 7.18 -14.24
N LYS A 234 -20.39 6.91 -15.56
CA LYS A 234 -21.31 7.46 -16.56
C LYS A 234 -22.75 7.00 -16.35
N ASP A 235 -22.94 5.76 -15.92
CA ASP A 235 -24.25 5.20 -15.62
C ASP A 235 -24.82 5.67 -14.27
N GLY A 236 -24.10 6.52 -13.54
CA GLY A 236 -24.48 7.04 -12.23
C GLY A 236 -24.35 6.01 -11.08
N THR A 237 -23.61 4.94 -11.29
CA THR A 237 -23.36 3.93 -10.28
C THR A 237 -22.33 4.42 -9.26
N HIS A 238 -22.69 4.35 -7.98
CA HIS A 238 -21.76 4.64 -6.89
C HIS A 238 -20.89 3.40 -6.61
N MET A 239 -19.62 3.44 -7.05
CA MET A 239 -18.70 2.31 -6.97
C MET A 239 -18.42 1.82 -5.55
N PHE A 240 -18.48 2.70 -4.54
CA PHE A 240 -18.04 2.42 -3.17
C PHE A 240 -19.17 2.51 -2.13
N THR A 241 -20.43 2.57 -2.56
CA THR A 241 -21.58 2.66 -1.65
C THR A 241 -22.63 1.60 -1.98
N PHE A 242 -23.17 0.99 -0.94
CA PHE A 242 -24.20 -0.03 -1.02
C PHE A 242 -25.00 -0.09 0.29
N PRO A 243 -26.18 -0.74 0.32
CA PRO A 243 -26.96 -0.89 1.55
C PRO A 243 -26.20 -1.59 2.67
N ASN A 244 -26.35 -1.08 3.91
CA ASN A 244 -25.68 -1.57 5.11
C ASN A 244 -24.14 -1.41 5.14
N LEU A 245 -23.60 -0.48 4.35
CA LEU A 245 -22.25 0.03 4.56
C LEU A 245 -22.25 1.05 5.70
N ASN A 246 -21.40 0.84 6.69
CA ASN A 246 -21.28 1.69 7.87
C ASN A 246 -19.84 2.21 7.97
N LEU A 247 -19.69 3.51 8.16
CA LEU A 247 -18.39 4.15 8.37
C LEU A 247 -18.25 4.48 9.86
N VAL A 248 -17.25 3.89 10.52
CA VAL A 248 -16.99 4.06 11.96
C VAL A 248 -16.01 5.21 12.15
N GLU A 249 -16.43 6.23 12.90
CA GLU A 249 -15.62 7.43 13.10
C GLU A 249 -14.95 7.44 14.48
N SER A 250 -15.74 7.21 15.54
CA SER A 250 -15.24 7.32 16.90
C SER A 250 -14.64 6.02 17.45
N SER A 251 -13.80 6.17 18.48
CA SER A 251 -13.27 5.01 19.21
C SER A 251 -14.36 4.27 20.01
N GLU A 252 -15.39 4.97 20.42
CA GLU A 252 -16.54 4.42 21.14
C GLU A 252 -17.36 3.51 20.20
N GLU A 253 -17.66 3.95 18.99
CA GLU A 253 -18.32 3.10 17.97
C GLU A 253 -17.49 1.85 17.65
N SER A 254 -16.18 2.00 17.48
CA SER A 254 -15.25 0.88 17.27
C SER A 254 -15.28 -0.15 18.41
N LYS A 255 -15.37 0.30 19.66
CA LYS A 255 -15.51 -0.58 20.83
C LYS A 255 -16.87 -1.30 20.83
N MET A 256 -17.96 -0.59 20.53
CA MET A 256 -19.31 -1.16 20.45
C MET A 256 -19.38 -2.23 19.37
N LEU A 257 -18.71 -2.03 18.25
CA LEU A 257 -18.62 -3.00 17.16
C LEU A 257 -18.03 -4.35 17.60
N ASN A 258 -17.05 -4.34 18.52
CA ASN A 258 -16.48 -5.57 19.08
C ASN A 258 -17.38 -6.27 20.12
N MET A 259 -18.36 -5.57 20.68
CA MET A 259 -19.33 -6.13 21.63
C MET A 259 -20.59 -6.64 20.93
N ASP A 260 -20.91 -6.14 19.75
CA ASP A 260 -22.06 -6.58 18.97
C ASP A 260 -21.82 -7.98 18.38
N THR A 261 -22.71 -8.92 18.69
CA THR A 261 -22.62 -10.33 18.27
C THR A 261 -23.23 -10.60 16.89
N THR A 262 -23.85 -9.61 16.25
CA THR A 262 -24.38 -9.74 14.89
C THR A 262 -23.25 -10.09 13.92
N PRO A 263 -23.34 -11.15 13.11
CA PRO A 263 -22.35 -11.48 12.09
C PRO A 263 -22.16 -10.34 11.09
N LYS A 264 -20.92 -9.97 10.83
CA LYS A 264 -20.58 -8.80 10.02
C LYS A 264 -19.24 -8.92 9.32
N VAL A 265 -19.03 -8.08 8.32
CA VAL A 265 -17.72 -7.85 7.70
C VAL A 265 -17.11 -6.57 8.30
N ILE A 266 -15.86 -6.65 8.78
CA ILE A 266 -15.11 -5.54 9.35
C ILE A 266 -13.85 -5.33 8.53
N ILE A 267 -13.69 -4.17 7.90
CA ILE A 267 -12.49 -3.75 7.17
C ILE A 267 -11.82 -2.67 8.00
N SER A 268 -10.56 -2.90 8.40
CA SER A 268 -9.86 -1.99 9.31
C SER A 268 -8.37 -1.91 9.03
N ALA A 269 -7.78 -0.73 9.18
CA ALA A 269 -6.35 -0.51 9.05
C ALA A 269 -5.62 -0.82 10.39
N SER A 270 -4.34 -1.27 10.39
CA SER A 270 -3.44 -1.39 9.23
C SER A 270 -3.53 -2.77 8.56
N GLY A 271 -3.13 -2.82 7.28
CA GLY A 271 -3.13 -4.07 6.50
C GLY A 271 -2.15 -5.14 7.00
N MET A 272 -1.07 -4.77 7.71
CA MET A 272 -0.09 -5.70 8.29
C MET A 272 -0.33 -5.99 9.78
N CYS A 273 -1.38 -5.44 10.38
CA CYS A 273 -1.80 -5.64 11.77
C CYS A 273 -0.84 -5.11 12.85
N ASP A 274 0.15 -4.30 12.49
CA ASP A 274 1.15 -3.79 13.45
C ASP A 274 0.64 -2.62 14.28
N ALA A 275 -0.35 -1.89 13.78
CA ALA A 275 -0.95 -0.72 14.44
C ALA A 275 -2.44 -0.61 14.10
N GLY A 276 -3.13 0.36 14.70
CA GLY A 276 -4.49 0.73 14.37
C GLY A 276 -5.57 -0.12 15.04
N ARG A 277 -6.82 0.20 14.68
CA ARG A 277 -8.02 -0.43 15.26
C ARG A 277 -8.16 -1.91 14.94
N ILE A 278 -7.56 -2.37 13.85
CA ILE A 278 -7.52 -3.80 13.46
C ILE A 278 -7.03 -4.69 14.59
N ARG A 279 -6.06 -4.24 15.41
CA ARG A 279 -5.53 -5.03 16.53
C ARG A 279 -6.58 -5.31 17.61
N HIS A 280 -7.52 -4.39 17.82
CA HIS A 280 -8.67 -4.61 18.71
C HIS A 280 -9.63 -5.63 18.12
N HIS A 281 -9.94 -5.53 16.82
CA HIS A 281 -10.78 -6.53 16.14
C HIS A 281 -10.14 -7.91 16.17
N LEU A 282 -8.83 -8.02 15.95
CA LEU A 282 -8.11 -9.30 16.05
C LEU A 282 -8.18 -9.87 17.47
N LYS A 283 -7.99 -9.05 18.51
CA LYS A 283 -8.14 -9.49 19.91
C LYS A 283 -9.49 -10.12 20.18
N HIS A 284 -10.57 -9.58 19.61
CA HIS A 284 -11.96 -10.04 19.85
C HIS A 284 -12.40 -11.16 18.94
N ASN A 285 -11.70 -11.44 17.82
CA ASN A 285 -12.14 -12.41 16.82
C ASN A 285 -11.18 -13.60 16.62
N LEU A 286 -9.86 -13.47 16.87
CA LEU A 286 -8.88 -14.54 16.62
C LEU A 286 -9.16 -15.84 17.38
N TRP A 287 -9.67 -15.76 18.61
CA TRP A 287 -9.93 -16.93 19.45
C TRP A 287 -11.26 -17.65 19.13
N LYS A 288 -12.08 -17.09 18.23
CA LYS A 288 -13.40 -17.61 17.86
C LYS A 288 -13.29 -18.45 16.60
N PRO A 289 -13.56 -19.77 16.65
CA PRO A 289 -13.42 -20.67 15.51
C PRO A 289 -14.44 -20.41 14.38
N GLU A 290 -15.55 -19.73 14.68
CA GLU A 290 -16.55 -19.32 13.70
C GLU A 290 -16.12 -18.12 12.86
N CYS A 291 -15.12 -17.33 13.32
CA CYS A 291 -14.63 -16.14 12.63
C CYS A 291 -13.58 -16.47 11.57
N THR A 292 -13.44 -15.59 10.58
CA THR A 292 -12.41 -15.65 9.54
C THR A 292 -11.64 -14.34 9.46
N ILE A 293 -10.32 -14.42 9.44
CA ILE A 293 -9.43 -13.30 9.15
C ILE A 293 -8.94 -13.44 7.71
N VAL A 294 -9.16 -12.44 6.87
CA VAL A 294 -8.84 -12.46 5.44
C VAL A 294 -7.75 -11.46 5.14
N PHE A 295 -6.56 -11.94 4.84
CA PHE A 295 -5.46 -11.10 4.38
C PHE A 295 -5.57 -10.87 2.87
N VAL A 296 -5.57 -9.62 2.45
CA VAL A 296 -5.80 -9.19 1.06
C VAL A 296 -4.60 -8.46 0.46
N GLY A 297 -3.43 -8.55 1.09
CA GLY A 297 -2.22 -7.87 0.63
C GLY A 297 -0.97 -8.48 1.23
N TYR A 298 0.18 -8.00 0.73
CA TYR A 298 1.49 -8.42 1.19
C TYR A 298 1.66 -8.26 2.70
N GLN A 299 2.28 -9.26 3.32
CA GLN A 299 2.60 -9.26 4.74
C GLN A 299 4.12 -9.30 4.94
N GLY A 300 4.68 -8.18 5.35
CA GLY A 300 6.12 -8.00 5.54
C GLY A 300 6.71 -8.87 6.64
N GLU A 301 7.97 -9.24 6.50
CA GLU A 301 8.73 -10.03 7.48
C GLU A 301 8.67 -9.39 8.87
N GLY A 302 8.28 -10.18 9.88
CA GLY A 302 8.22 -9.74 11.27
C GLY A 302 7.00 -8.92 11.67
N THR A 303 5.99 -8.80 10.81
CA THR A 303 4.70 -8.23 11.15
C THR A 303 3.78 -9.25 11.82
N LEU A 304 2.75 -8.78 12.54
CA LEU A 304 1.74 -9.65 13.12
C LEU A 304 0.97 -10.42 12.04
N GLY A 305 0.62 -9.75 10.93
CA GLY A 305 -0.08 -10.38 9.81
C GLY A 305 0.73 -11.52 9.20
N ARG A 306 2.05 -11.35 9.04
CA ARG A 306 2.95 -12.42 8.56
C ARG A 306 2.96 -13.61 9.51
N SER A 307 3.06 -13.37 10.82
CA SER A 307 3.04 -14.43 11.82
C SER A 307 1.74 -15.24 11.80
N LEU A 308 0.59 -14.57 11.60
CA LEU A 308 -0.71 -15.23 11.47
C LEU A 308 -0.79 -16.10 10.22
N LEU A 309 -0.27 -15.63 9.07
CA LEU A 309 -0.18 -16.42 7.84
C LEU A 309 0.75 -17.63 7.96
N GLU A 310 1.80 -17.53 8.77
CA GLU A 310 2.73 -18.63 9.07
C GLU A 310 2.15 -19.66 10.06
N GLY A 311 0.93 -19.44 10.56
CA GLY A 311 0.17 -20.41 11.34
C GLY A 311 0.54 -20.45 12.82
N VAL A 312 0.93 -19.33 13.42
CA VAL A 312 1.13 -19.24 14.88
C VAL A 312 -0.15 -19.61 15.63
N ARG A 313 -0.01 -20.33 16.76
CA ARG A 313 -1.16 -20.79 17.56
C ARG A 313 -1.66 -19.78 18.57
N SER A 314 -0.85 -18.81 18.93
CA SER A 314 -1.21 -17.69 19.80
C SER A 314 -0.42 -16.45 19.46
N VAL A 315 -0.97 -15.28 19.77
CA VAL A 315 -0.33 -13.98 19.59
C VAL A 315 -0.52 -13.12 20.84
N LYS A 316 0.39 -12.18 21.10
CA LYS A 316 0.27 -11.23 22.21
C LYS A 316 -0.30 -9.91 21.72
N LEU A 317 -1.52 -9.55 22.17
CA LEU A 317 -2.18 -8.30 21.85
C LEU A 317 -2.52 -7.54 23.12
N PHE A 318 -2.07 -6.29 23.23
CA PHE A 318 -2.29 -5.42 24.41
C PHE A 318 -1.93 -6.07 25.76
N GLY A 319 -0.85 -6.86 25.77
CA GLY A 319 -0.37 -7.56 26.97
C GLY A 319 -1.05 -8.91 27.26
N GLU A 320 -2.12 -9.26 26.53
CA GLU A 320 -2.84 -10.53 26.67
C GLU A 320 -2.41 -11.53 25.60
N GLU A 321 -2.34 -12.82 25.96
CA GLU A 321 -2.14 -13.90 25.01
C GLU A 321 -3.49 -14.33 24.43
N ILE A 322 -3.60 -14.30 23.10
CA ILE A 322 -4.81 -14.62 22.36
C ILE A 322 -4.55 -15.85 21.50
N ALA A 323 -5.34 -16.91 21.72
CA ALA A 323 -5.29 -18.11 20.88
C ALA A 323 -5.77 -17.80 19.45
N VAL A 324 -5.21 -18.49 18.45
CA VAL A 324 -5.63 -18.37 17.05
C VAL A 324 -6.44 -19.60 16.69
N HIS A 325 -7.76 -19.48 16.77
CA HIS A 325 -8.73 -20.50 16.38
C HIS A 325 -9.52 -20.11 15.14
N ALA A 326 -9.59 -18.81 14.82
CA ALA A 326 -10.24 -18.29 13.63
C ALA A 326 -9.57 -18.86 12.36
N LYS A 327 -10.34 -19.03 11.30
CA LYS A 327 -9.82 -19.39 9.98
C LYS A 327 -8.97 -18.23 9.46
N ILE A 328 -7.73 -18.51 9.10
CA ILE A 328 -6.83 -17.54 8.46
C ILE A 328 -6.83 -17.82 6.97
N VAL A 329 -7.20 -16.82 6.18
CA VAL A 329 -7.23 -16.91 4.71
C VAL A 329 -6.24 -15.92 4.15
N ASN A 330 -5.37 -16.36 3.25
CA ASN A 330 -4.54 -15.52 2.41
C ASN A 330 -5.23 -15.40 1.05
N PHE A 331 -5.88 -14.29 0.82
CA PHE A 331 -6.58 -13.99 -0.42
C PHE A 331 -5.55 -13.46 -1.43
N GLN A 332 -4.85 -14.40 -2.07
CA GLN A 332 -3.78 -14.09 -3.02
C GLN A 332 -4.36 -13.49 -4.30
N GLY A 333 -3.55 -12.70 -5.00
CA GLY A 333 -3.92 -12.09 -6.28
C GLY A 333 -4.44 -10.65 -6.15
N LEU A 334 -4.99 -10.25 -5.00
CA LEU A 334 -5.32 -8.84 -4.74
C LEU A 334 -4.09 -8.00 -4.34
N SER A 335 -2.87 -8.42 -4.66
CA SER A 335 -1.72 -7.54 -4.45
C SER A 335 -1.75 -6.39 -5.45
N SER A 336 -1.50 -5.17 -4.97
CA SER A 336 -1.37 -4.00 -5.85
C SER A 336 -0.07 -4.02 -6.66
N HIS A 337 0.97 -4.75 -6.23
CA HIS A 337 2.21 -4.87 -6.96
C HIS A 337 2.13 -5.91 -8.08
N ALA A 338 2.80 -5.64 -9.17
CA ALA A 338 3.03 -6.60 -10.25
C ALA A 338 3.76 -7.84 -9.74
N ASP A 339 3.44 -9.00 -10.30
CA ASP A 339 4.18 -10.22 -10.07
C ASP A 339 5.47 -10.29 -10.91
N ARG A 340 6.26 -11.35 -10.74
CA ARG A 340 7.54 -11.50 -11.42
C ARG A 340 7.42 -11.38 -12.93
N ASP A 341 6.45 -12.06 -13.53
CA ASP A 341 6.35 -12.11 -15.00
C ASP A 341 5.88 -10.77 -15.57
N HIS A 342 5.01 -10.04 -14.86
CA HIS A 342 4.61 -8.68 -15.22
C HIS A 342 5.76 -7.67 -15.02
N LEU A 343 6.56 -7.79 -13.95
CA LEU A 343 7.76 -6.98 -13.76
C LEU A 343 8.78 -7.22 -14.88
N LEU A 344 9.00 -8.48 -15.29
CA LEU A 344 9.88 -8.81 -16.42
C LEU A 344 9.33 -8.31 -17.76
N ALA A 345 8.02 -8.39 -17.98
CA ALA A 345 7.39 -7.83 -19.18
C ALA A 345 7.53 -6.31 -19.24
N TRP A 346 7.36 -5.61 -18.09
CA TRP A 346 7.50 -4.17 -18.01
C TRP A 346 8.91 -3.70 -18.41
N ILE A 347 9.97 -4.31 -17.86
CA ILE A 347 11.34 -3.95 -18.23
C ILE A 347 11.68 -4.36 -19.68
N ALA A 348 11.15 -5.47 -20.15
CA ALA A 348 11.39 -5.98 -21.52
C ALA A 348 10.81 -5.07 -22.61
N ASP A 349 9.86 -4.18 -22.30
CA ASP A 349 9.30 -3.22 -23.25
C ASP A 349 10.24 -2.02 -23.51
N ILE A 350 11.21 -1.77 -22.63
CA ILE A 350 12.22 -0.71 -22.79
C ILE A 350 13.31 -1.19 -23.78
N LYS A 351 13.14 -0.86 -25.07
CA LYS A 351 13.95 -1.47 -26.14
C LYS A 351 14.88 -0.51 -26.88
N ALA A 352 14.56 0.78 -26.94
CA ALA A 352 15.28 1.71 -27.80
C ALA A 352 15.43 3.12 -27.21
N PRO A 353 16.55 3.48 -26.60
CA PRO A 353 17.69 2.60 -26.34
C PRO A 353 17.39 1.55 -25.26
N LYS A 354 18.07 0.41 -25.33
CA LYS A 354 18.07 -0.58 -24.26
C LYS A 354 18.85 0.04 -23.08
N PRO A 355 18.36 -0.09 -21.84
CA PRO A 355 19.06 0.42 -20.67
C PRO A 355 20.51 -0.08 -20.58
N GLN A 356 21.42 0.84 -20.28
CA GLN A 356 22.82 0.53 -19.99
C GLN A 356 22.91 -0.25 -18.67
N HIS A 357 22.08 0.13 -17.69
CA HIS A 357 22.01 -0.54 -16.41
C HIS A 357 20.62 -0.49 -15.78
N VAL A 358 20.25 -1.56 -15.06
CA VAL A 358 19.01 -1.70 -14.30
C VAL A 358 19.33 -1.93 -12.83
N PHE A 359 18.92 -0.99 -11.98
CA PHE A 359 19.09 -1.08 -10.53
C PHE A 359 17.82 -1.67 -9.92
N ILE A 360 17.96 -2.81 -9.23
CA ILE A 360 16.85 -3.52 -8.61
C ILE A 360 16.74 -3.12 -7.14
N VAL A 361 15.64 -2.50 -6.78
CA VAL A 361 15.38 -1.95 -5.44
C VAL A 361 14.00 -2.40 -4.92
N HIS A 362 13.58 -1.93 -3.75
CA HIS A 362 12.24 -2.10 -3.20
C HIS A 362 11.74 -3.55 -3.26
N GLY A 363 12.38 -4.42 -2.50
CA GLY A 363 12.03 -5.83 -2.32
C GLY A 363 12.70 -6.40 -1.08
N ASP A 364 12.31 -7.62 -0.70
CA ASP A 364 12.99 -8.33 0.37
C ASP A 364 14.47 -8.56 0.02
N ARG A 365 15.31 -8.63 1.05
CA ARG A 365 16.78 -8.68 0.91
C ARG A 365 17.27 -9.79 -0.02
N GLU A 366 16.56 -10.91 -0.05
CA GLU A 366 16.92 -12.08 -0.88
C GLU A 366 16.24 -12.00 -2.27
N VAL A 367 15.13 -11.25 -2.38
CA VAL A 367 14.35 -11.16 -3.62
C VAL A 367 15.01 -10.23 -4.62
N ALA A 368 15.52 -9.07 -4.21
CA ALA A 368 16.09 -8.11 -5.13
C ALA A 368 17.31 -8.67 -5.91
N PRO A 369 18.30 -9.34 -5.30
CA PRO A 369 19.39 -10.00 -6.05
C PRO A 369 18.89 -11.11 -6.98
N TYR A 370 17.94 -11.94 -6.51
CA TYR A 370 17.34 -13.00 -7.33
C TYR A 370 16.64 -12.42 -8.57
N PHE A 371 15.91 -11.32 -8.40
CA PHE A 371 15.22 -10.66 -9.51
C PHE A 371 16.22 -10.01 -10.48
N ALA A 372 17.33 -9.44 -10.00
CA ALA A 372 18.41 -8.95 -10.85
C ALA A 372 18.93 -10.02 -11.80
N GLU A 373 19.20 -11.25 -11.29
CA GLU A 373 19.59 -12.39 -12.13
C GLU A 373 18.52 -12.74 -13.18
N SER A 374 17.24 -12.56 -12.86
CA SER A 374 16.14 -12.80 -13.79
C SER A 374 16.09 -11.74 -14.90
N VAL A 375 16.38 -10.48 -14.58
CA VAL A 375 16.52 -9.39 -15.55
C VAL A 375 17.76 -9.57 -16.44
N GLU A 376 18.88 -10.06 -15.88
CA GLU A 376 20.09 -10.40 -16.67
C GLU A 376 19.82 -11.50 -17.70
N LYS A 377 18.98 -12.50 -17.41
CA LYS A 377 18.59 -13.55 -18.36
C LYS A 377 17.83 -13.00 -19.57
N LEU A 378 17.22 -11.82 -19.47
CA LEU A 378 16.64 -11.08 -20.60
C LEU A 378 17.70 -10.29 -21.39
N GLY A 379 18.97 -10.39 -20.98
CA GLY A 379 20.12 -9.75 -21.61
C GLY A 379 20.31 -8.29 -21.21
N PHE A 380 19.77 -7.83 -20.10
CA PHE A 380 20.10 -6.54 -19.49
C PHE A 380 21.34 -6.69 -18.60
N THR A 381 21.98 -5.56 -18.27
CA THR A 381 22.93 -5.49 -17.16
C THR A 381 22.15 -5.04 -15.93
N ALA A 382 22.15 -5.82 -14.86
CA ALA A 382 21.34 -5.51 -13.68
C ALA A 382 22.05 -5.90 -12.38
N HIS A 383 21.80 -5.16 -11.30
CA HIS A 383 22.19 -5.57 -9.95
C HIS A 383 21.29 -4.93 -8.88
N ALA A 384 21.28 -5.50 -7.68
CA ALA A 384 20.66 -4.93 -6.50
C ALA A 384 21.69 -4.07 -5.76
N PRO A 385 21.59 -2.72 -5.78
CA PRO A 385 22.57 -1.84 -5.16
C PRO A 385 22.58 -2.00 -3.64
N GLN A 386 23.78 -1.87 -3.05
CA GLN A 386 23.97 -1.91 -1.61
C GLN A 386 23.69 -0.53 -0.98
N TYR A 387 23.49 -0.51 0.34
CA TYR A 387 23.28 0.74 1.06
C TYR A 387 24.49 1.68 0.90
N THR A 388 24.24 2.93 0.55
CA THR A 388 25.26 3.96 0.22
C THR A 388 26.11 3.69 -1.02
N GLU A 389 25.72 2.76 -1.88
CA GLU A 389 26.38 2.58 -3.17
C GLU A 389 26.23 3.84 -4.02
N VAL A 390 27.32 4.23 -4.70
CA VAL A 390 27.34 5.36 -5.61
C VAL A 390 27.71 4.88 -7.00
N TYR A 391 26.87 5.21 -7.99
CA TYR A 391 27.07 4.86 -9.37
C TYR A 391 27.25 6.10 -10.24
N ASP A 392 28.27 6.11 -11.10
CA ASP A 392 28.51 7.17 -12.07
C ASP A 392 27.78 6.86 -13.38
N LEU A 393 26.81 7.71 -13.73
CA LEU A 393 25.99 7.53 -14.93
C LEU A 393 26.73 7.91 -16.24
N ILE A 394 27.83 8.63 -16.18
CA ILE A 394 28.62 9.00 -17.35
C ILE A 394 29.60 7.88 -17.67
N ASP A 395 30.35 7.45 -16.68
CA ASP A 395 31.38 6.40 -16.82
C ASP A 395 30.79 4.98 -16.73
N ASP A 396 29.50 4.84 -16.42
CA ASP A 396 28.76 3.59 -16.31
C ASP A 396 29.44 2.60 -15.35
N LYS A 397 29.77 3.05 -14.14
CA LYS A 397 30.50 2.26 -13.14
C LYS A 397 30.16 2.60 -11.70
N ILE A 398 30.35 1.61 -10.82
CA ILE A 398 30.29 1.83 -9.37
C ILE A 398 31.54 2.62 -8.94
N VAL A 399 31.35 3.77 -8.29
CA VAL A 399 32.42 4.59 -7.71
C VAL A 399 32.59 4.38 -6.22
N ALA A 400 31.54 3.93 -5.51
CA ALA A 400 31.60 3.47 -4.15
C ALA A 400 30.68 2.25 -3.98
N PRO A 401 31.19 1.09 -3.50
CA PRO A 401 30.45 -0.18 -3.55
C PRO A 401 29.33 -0.31 -2.49
N GLY A 402 29.21 0.65 -1.57
CA GLY A 402 28.26 0.55 -0.49
C GLY A 402 28.56 -0.59 0.50
N TYR A 403 27.57 -0.92 1.34
CA TYR A 403 27.66 -2.05 2.28
C TYR A 403 26.28 -2.64 2.58
N LEU A 404 26.25 -3.90 3.00
CA LEU A 404 25.02 -4.52 3.52
C LEU A 404 24.90 -4.19 5.02
N PRO A 405 23.86 -3.47 5.45
CA PRO A 405 23.61 -3.23 6.88
C PRO A 405 23.46 -4.55 7.63
N GLU A 406 24.09 -4.66 8.81
CA GLU A 406 23.84 -5.80 9.69
C GLU A 406 22.37 -5.84 10.09
N ARG A 407 21.75 -7.04 10.02
CA ARG A 407 20.43 -7.23 10.62
C ARG A 407 20.59 -7.02 12.12
N LYS A 408 20.03 -5.96 12.67
CA LYS A 408 19.86 -5.85 14.12
C LYS A 408 19.01 -7.06 14.51
N ALA A 409 19.61 -8.01 15.27
CA ALA A 409 18.85 -9.10 15.84
C ALA A 409 17.65 -8.49 16.57
N LYS A 410 16.42 -8.84 16.17
CA LYS A 410 15.23 -8.41 16.92
C LYS A 410 15.44 -8.93 18.32
N ALA A 411 15.49 -8.05 19.32
CA ALA A 411 15.48 -8.46 20.70
C ALA A 411 14.21 -9.28 20.90
N VAL A 412 14.35 -10.57 21.04
CA VAL A 412 13.27 -11.47 21.46
C VAL A 412 12.84 -10.97 22.83
N GLY A 413 11.73 -10.26 22.93
CA GLY A 413 11.19 -9.73 24.18
C GLY A 413 11.24 -8.20 24.36
N GLY A 414 11.52 -7.42 23.36
CA GLY A 414 11.38 -5.95 23.41
C GLY A 414 9.94 -5.53 23.25
N GLN A 415 9.26 -5.21 24.37
CA GLN A 415 8.04 -4.44 24.38
C GLN A 415 8.26 -3.16 23.56
N ARG A 416 7.69 -3.04 22.36
CA ARG A 416 7.23 -1.74 21.90
C ARG A 416 5.88 -1.51 22.57
N VAL A 417 5.93 -0.70 23.58
CA VAL A 417 4.78 -0.12 24.24
C VAL A 417 4.15 0.85 23.24
N SER A 418 2.93 0.67 22.99
CA SER A 418 1.74 1.50 22.89
C SER A 418 0.75 0.97 21.93
#